data_758351e340d5659cb0324b6e75153f3b
#
_entry.id   758351e340d5659cb0324b6e75153f3b
#
_cell.length_a   1.000
_cell.length_b   1.000
_cell.length_c   1.000
_cell.angle_alpha   90.00
_cell.angle_beta   90.00
_cell.angle_gamma   90.00
#
_symmetry.space_group_name_H-M   'P 1'
#
loop_
_entity.id
_entity.type
_entity.pdbx_description
1 polymer ?
#
loop_
_entity_poly.entity_id
_entity_poly.type
_entity_poly.pdbx_seq_one_letter_code
_entity_poly.pdbx_strand_id
1 'polypeptide(L)'
;SKTGEITLDVDYLSQEGILPTGCETVSAAMVLNYWQQEILPTDLAEQLPSENIRWDESGKCYGPDPNEVFVGSPFTTWGYGCFAPVIEELIHDTAPLLEAETLYDRTLEQLYTDYVCRGVPVLIWCTICQLKTSPGTVWELPSGETFTWPNNEHCMVLVGQQNGRWVCMDPYNGNGRITVDKDLLDDRYDSMGSQAVVTIPGGFFP
;
A
#
# COMPACT_ATOMS: atom_id res chain seq x y z
N SER A 1 9.51 28.51 0.41
CA SER A 1 9.33 27.31 1.22
C SER A 1 8.67 27.68 2.52
N LYS A 2 7.51 27.09 2.82
CA LYS A 2 6.95 27.21 4.18
C LYS A 2 7.92 26.52 5.12
N THR A 3 8.47 27.27 6.06
CA THR A 3 9.35 26.76 7.12
C THR A 3 8.63 25.67 7.89
N GLY A 4 9.17 24.45 7.87
CA GLY A 4 8.65 23.30 8.63
C GLY A 4 8.12 22.13 7.78
N GLU A 5 7.96 22.28 6.46
CA GLU A 5 7.60 21.14 5.60
C GLU A 5 8.84 20.30 5.30
N ILE A 6 8.67 18.96 5.35
CA ILE A 6 9.74 18.02 5.00
C ILE A 6 9.28 17.04 3.95
N THR A 7 10.25 16.52 3.21
CA THR A 7 10.08 15.40 2.29
C THR A 7 11.28 14.46 2.48
N LEU A 8 10.98 13.18 2.73
CA LEU A 8 12.01 12.16 2.89
C LEU A 8 12.56 11.75 1.53
N ASP A 9 13.85 11.44 1.50
CA ASP A 9 14.54 10.97 0.31
C ASP A 9 14.42 9.45 0.21
N VAL A 10 13.37 8.99 -0.46
CA VAL A 10 13.08 7.58 -0.73
C VAL A 10 13.37 7.30 -2.19
N ASP A 11 14.24 6.31 -2.49
CA ASP A 11 14.53 5.91 -3.85
C ASP A 11 13.31 5.29 -4.53
N TYR A 12 13.03 5.75 -5.74
CA TYR A 12 11.85 5.35 -6.48
C TYR A 12 12.00 3.98 -7.12
N LEU A 13 10.94 3.16 -7.00
CA LEU A 13 10.77 1.91 -7.74
C LEU A 13 9.44 1.93 -8.47
N SER A 14 9.43 1.49 -9.73
CA SER A 14 8.22 1.37 -10.56
C SER A 14 7.71 -0.07 -10.58
N GLN A 15 6.39 -0.23 -10.59
CA GLN A 15 5.77 -1.54 -10.86
C GLN A 15 5.69 -1.85 -12.36
N GLU A 16 5.93 -0.85 -13.20
CA GLU A 16 5.81 -0.97 -14.65
C GLU A 16 6.73 -2.05 -15.20
N GLY A 17 6.16 -2.97 -15.97
CA GLY A 17 6.92 -4.04 -16.64
C GLY A 17 7.38 -5.19 -15.74
N ILE A 18 7.17 -5.13 -14.43
CA ILE A 18 7.60 -6.18 -13.49
C ILE A 18 6.45 -6.74 -12.66
N LEU A 19 5.63 -5.90 -12.07
CA LEU A 19 4.52 -6.29 -11.19
C LEU A 19 3.29 -5.46 -11.55
N PRO A 20 2.55 -5.80 -12.61
CA PRO A 20 1.45 -4.98 -13.12
C PRO A 20 0.39 -4.60 -12.08
N THR A 21 0.13 -5.47 -11.11
CA THR A 21 -0.83 -5.25 -10.02
C THR A 21 -0.17 -5.31 -8.64
N GLY A 22 1.15 -5.11 -8.57
CA GLY A 22 1.94 -5.25 -7.35
C GLY A 22 2.28 -3.93 -6.66
N CYS A 23 1.43 -2.93 -6.69
CA CYS A 23 1.70 -1.62 -6.08
C CYS A 23 2.05 -1.74 -4.59
N GLU A 24 1.41 -2.65 -3.86
CA GLU A 24 1.64 -2.85 -2.43
C GLU A 24 3.05 -3.39 -2.17
N THR A 25 3.50 -4.39 -2.94
CA THR A 25 4.85 -4.95 -2.79
C THR A 25 5.94 -4.01 -3.29
N VAL A 26 5.69 -3.26 -4.36
CA VAL A 26 6.65 -2.27 -4.85
C VAL A 26 6.80 -1.12 -3.86
N SER A 27 5.69 -0.63 -3.32
CA SER A 27 5.71 0.41 -2.27
C SER A 27 6.40 -0.09 -1.01
N ALA A 28 6.14 -1.33 -0.58
CA ALA A 28 6.83 -1.95 0.54
C ALA A 28 8.34 -2.06 0.28
N ALA A 29 8.76 -2.47 -0.93
CA ALA A 29 10.18 -2.52 -1.28
C ALA A 29 10.86 -1.15 -1.21
N MET A 30 10.19 -0.08 -1.63
CA MET A 30 10.73 1.28 -1.46
C MET A 30 11.00 1.62 0.01
N VAL A 31 10.08 1.26 0.91
CA VAL A 31 10.26 1.49 2.36
C VAL A 31 11.37 0.60 2.93
N LEU A 32 11.41 -0.67 2.57
CA LEU A 32 12.45 -1.59 3.04
C LEU A 32 13.84 -1.15 2.58
N ASN A 33 13.98 -0.70 1.34
CA ASN A 33 15.26 -0.18 0.83
C ASN A 33 15.65 1.15 1.48
N TYR A 34 14.67 1.99 1.84
CA TYR A 34 14.93 3.18 2.66
C TYR A 34 15.62 2.80 3.99
N TRP A 35 15.23 1.68 4.59
CA TRP A 35 15.84 1.10 5.77
C TRP A 35 17.01 0.15 5.46
N GLN A 36 17.56 0.21 4.23
CA GLN A 36 18.76 -0.50 3.78
C GLN A 36 18.65 -2.03 3.80
N GLN A 37 17.47 -2.56 3.53
CA GLN A 37 17.25 -4.01 3.43
C GLN A 37 17.63 -4.61 2.07
N GLU A 38 17.88 -3.78 1.06
CA GLU A 38 18.34 -4.17 -0.29
C GLU A 38 17.52 -5.30 -0.92
N ILE A 39 16.18 -5.13 -0.92
CA ILE A 39 15.28 -6.13 -1.46
C ILE A 39 14.73 -5.72 -2.83
N LEU A 40 14.62 -6.71 -3.75
CA LEU A 40 13.95 -6.51 -5.03
C LEU A 40 12.44 -6.67 -4.88
N PRO A 41 11.63 -5.82 -5.53
CA PRO A 41 10.16 -5.96 -5.48
C PRO A 41 9.66 -7.34 -5.90
N THR A 42 10.30 -7.95 -6.90
CA THR A 42 9.96 -9.30 -7.39
C THR A 42 10.24 -10.39 -6.36
N ASP A 43 11.37 -10.29 -5.64
CA ASP A 43 11.69 -11.24 -4.57
C ASP A 43 10.68 -11.11 -3.41
N LEU A 44 10.27 -9.89 -3.10
CA LEU A 44 9.25 -9.65 -2.09
C LEU A 44 7.89 -10.21 -2.53
N ALA A 45 7.52 -10.01 -3.80
CA ALA A 45 6.27 -10.51 -4.36
C ALA A 45 6.20 -12.05 -4.39
N GLU A 46 7.33 -12.74 -4.58
CA GLU A 46 7.40 -14.21 -4.52
C GLU A 46 7.08 -14.77 -3.14
N GLN A 47 7.31 -14.01 -2.08
CA GLN A 47 7.02 -14.40 -0.71
C GLN A 47 5.60 -14.03 -0.26
N LEU A 48 4.88 -13.29 -1.08
CA LEU A 48 3.54 -12.82 -0.79
C LEU A 48 2.54 -13.99 -0.85
N PRO A 49 1.79 -14.28 0.23
CA PRO A 49 0.73 -15.27 0.14
C PRO A 49 -0.34 -14.78 -0.82
N SER A 50 -0.73 -15.64 -1.76
CA SER A 50 -1.71 -15.27 -2.79
C SER A 50 -2.67 -16.42 -3.09
N GLU A 51 -3.90 -16.07 -3.42
CA GLU A 51 -4.97 -17.00 -3.79
C GLU A 51 -5.91 -16.34 -4.79
N ASN A 52 -6.39 -17.12 -5.76
CA ASN A 52 -7.32 -16.62 -6.77
C ASN A 52 -8.77 -16.71 -6.30
N ILE A 53 -9.62 -15.84 -6.84
CA ILE A 53 -11.07 -16.05 -6.80
C ILE A 53 -11.46 -17.20 -7.73
N ARG A 54 -12.60 -17.82 -7.46
CA ARG A 54 -13.13 -18.95 -8.27
C ARG A 54 -14.64 -18.84 -8.40
N TRP A 55 -15.19 -19.38 -9.48
CA TRP A 55 -16.63 -19.47 -9.71
C TRP A 55 -17.07 -20.93 -9.67
N ASP A 56 -18.25 -21.17 -9.10
CA ASP A 56 -18.88 -22.48 -9.18
C ASP A 56 -19.72 -22.64 -10.45
N GLU A 57 -20.34 -23.80 -10.61
CA GLU A 57 -21.18 -24.10 -11.79
C GLU A 57 -22.40 -23.18 -11.90
N SER A 58 -22.88 -22.62 -10.80
CA SER A 58 -24.00 -21.66 -10.78
C SER A 58 -23.60 -20.23 -11.15
N GLY A 59 -22.29 -19.97 -11.28
CA GLY A 59 -21.75 -18.64 -11.53
C GLY A 59 -21.52 -17.81 -10.25
N LYS A 60 -21.65 -18.43 -9.07
CA LYS A 60 -21.33 -17.77 -7.81
C LYS A 60 -19.83 -17.70 -7.61
N CYS A 61 -19.35 -16.54 -7.19
CA CYS A 61 -17.93 -16.28 -6.97
C CYS A 61 -17.54 -16.43 -5.49
N TYR A 62 -16.43 -17.11 -5.27
CA TYR A 62 -15.82 -17.31 -3.95
C TYR A 62 -14.37 -16.83 -4.01
N GLY A 63 -13.86 -16.34 -2.91
CA GLY A 63 -12.48 -15.89 -2.83
C GLY A 63 -11.98 -15.70 -1.43
N PRO A 64 -10.66 -15.43 -1.30
CA PRO A 64 -10.04 -15.19 -0.02
C PRO A 64 -10.32 -13.79 0.52
N ASP A 65 -10.00 -13.58 1.78
CA ASP A 65 -10.00 -12.26 2.40
C ASP A 65 -8.72 -11.49 2.01
N PRO A 66 -8.84 -10.32 1.39
CA PRO A 66 -7.67 -9.51 1.04
C PRO A 66 -6.91 -8.93 2.25
N ASN A 67 -7.43 -9.09 3.45
CA ASN A 67 -6.70 -8.83 4.69
C ASN A 67 -5.81 -10.01 5.12
N GLU A 68 -5.92 -11.16 4.48
CA GLU A 68 -5.15 -12.36 4.80
C GLU A 68 -4.16 -12.75 3.70
N VAL A 69 -4.52 -12.53 2.44
CA VAL A 69 -3.69 -12.86 1.27
C VAL A 69 -3.85 -11.83 0.16
N PHE A 70 -2.90 -11.81 -0.77
CA PHE A 70 -3.06 -11.11 -2.04
C PHE A 70 -4.06 -11.86 -2.91
N VAL A 71 -5.09 -11.18 -3.38
CA VAL A 71 -6.12 -11.78 -4.23
C VAL A 71 -5.69 -11.71 -5.69
N GLY A 72 -5.44 -12.85 -6.30
CA GLY A 72 -4.84 -12.96 -7.62
C GLY A 72 -3.32 -13.08 -7.54
N SER A 73 -2.61 -12.56 -8.53
CA SER A 73 -1.15 -12.53 -8.57
C SER A 73 -0.64 -11.14 -8.93
N PRO A 74 0.34 -10.60 -8.20
CA PRO A 74 0.94 -9.30 -8.52
C PRO A 74 1.71 -9.33 -9.84
N PHE A 75 2.10 -10.51 -10.32
CA PHE A 75 2.84 -10.69 -11.58
C PHE A 75 1.95 -10.59 -12.82
N THR A 76 0.63 -10.58 -12.67
CA THR A 76 -0.33 -10.54 -13.78
C THR A 76 -1.13 -9.24 -13.78
N THR A 77 -1.74 -8.93 -14.92
CA THR A 77 -2.67 -7.79 -15.05
C THR A 77 -4.05 -8.11 -14.46
N TRP A 78 -4.30 -9.35 -14.06
CA TRP A 78 -5.58 -9.84 -13.52
C TRP A 78 -5.64 -9.82 -11.98
N GLY A 79 -4.53 -9.49 -11.32
CA GLY A 79 -4.49 -9.40 -9.87
C GLY A 79 -5.41 -8.31 -9.34
N TYR A 80 -6.01 -8.55 -8.18
CA TYR A 80 -6.78 -7.55 -7.46
C TYR A 80 -5.87 -6.73 -6.55
N GLY A 81 -5.35 -7.34 -5.51
CA GLY A 81 -4.50 -6.67 -4.52
C GLY A 81 -4.63 -7.28 -3.14
N CYS A 82 -4.09 -6.57 -2.16
CA CYS A 82 -4.22 -6.91 -0.74
C CYS A 82 -4.27 -5.64 0.11
N PHE A 83 -4.69 -5.80 1.37
CA PHE A 83 -4.76 -4.72 2.32
C PHE A 83 -3.61 -4.74 3.32
N ALA A 84 -3.57 -3.74 4.18
CA ALA A 84 -2.44 -3.44 5.06
C ALA A 84 -1.95 -4.63 5.90
N PRO A 85 -2.80 -5.48 6.53
CA PRO A 85 -2.32 -6.58 7.35
C PRO A 85 -1.44 -7.59 6.60
N VAL A 86 -1.70 -7.81 5.30
CA VAL A 86 -0.89 -8.72 4.48
C VAL A 86 0.53 -8.19 4.32
N ILE A 87 0.67 -6.89 4.10
CA ILE A 87 1.99 -6.25 3.93
C ILE A 87 2.73 -6.15 5.26
N GLU A 88 2.03 -5.89 6.36
CA GLU A 88 2.62 -5.96 7.70
C GLU A 88 3.28 -7.31 7.95
N GLU A 89 2.54 -8.40 7.72
CA GLU A 89 3.04 -9.77 7.91
C GLU A 89 4.20 -10.09 6.97
N LEU A 90 4.10 -9.67 5.71
CA LEU A 90 5.17 -9.84 4.73
C LEU A 90 6.47 -9.15 5.17
N ILE A 91 6.38 -7.95 5.74
CA ILE A 91 7.55 -7.23 6.26
C ILE A 91 8.14 -7.96 7.47
N HIS A 92 7.31 -8.44 8.38
CA HIS A 92 7.78 -9.24 9.52
C HIS A 92 8.58 -10.47 9.07
N ASP A 93 8.07 -11.18 8.05
CA ASP A 93 8.68 -12.41 7.55
C ASP A 93 9.97 -12.16 6.77
N THR A 94 10.04 -11.05 6.04
CA THR A 94 11.16 -10.77 5.12
C THR A 94 12.23 -9.86 5.69
N ALA A 95 11.90 -9.03 6.68
CA ALA A 95 12.80 -8.06 7.29
C ALA A 95 12.67 -8.08 8.83
N PRO A 96 13.10 -9.16 9.49
CA PRO A 96 12.84 -9.37 10.92
C PRO A 96 13.52 -8.36 11.86
N LEU A 97 14.46 -7.56 11.35
CA LEU A 97 15.07 -6.48 12.13
C LEU A 97 14.21 -5.21 12.16
N LEU A 98 13.17 -5.16 11.34
CA LEU A 98 12.22 -4.06 11.30
C LEU A 98 10.93 -4.43 12.03
N GLU A 99 10.32 -3.44 12.64
CA GLU A 99 8.99 -3.56 13.21
C GLU A 99 7.99 -2.93 12.24
N ALA A 100 6.93 -3.66 11.92
CA ALA A 100 5.85 -3.16 11.07
C ALA A 100 4.53 -3.23 11.82
N GLU A 101 3.70 -2.20 11.64
CA GLU A 101 2.39 -2.10 12.27
C GLU A 101 1.36 -1.52 11.32
N THR A 102 0.21 -2.18 11.22
CA THR A 102 -0.96 -1.64 10.55
C THR A 102 -1.65 -0.62 11.43
N LEU A 103 -1.90 0.56 10.89
CA LEU A 103 -2.64 1.62 11.57
C LEU A 103 -3.97 1.87 10.86
N TYR A 104 -5.02 2.00 11.65
CA TYR A 104 -6.35 2.38 11.19
C TYR A 104 -6.77 3.71 11.82
N ASP A 105 -7.68 4.41 11.16
CA ASP A 105 -8.32 5.62 11.68
C ASP A 105 -7.34 6.77 12.02
N ARG A 106 -6.15 6.76 11.41
CA ARG A 106 -5.23 7.88 11.46
C ARG A 106 -5.42 8.74 10.22
N THR A 107 -5.47 10.05 10.37
CA THR A 107 -5.47 10.96 9.23
C THR A 107 -4.08 11.02 8.59
N LEU A 108 -4.00 11.43 7.32
CA LEU A 108 -2.70 11.64 6.68
C LEU A 108 -1.88 12.71 7.40
N GLU A 109 -2.54 13.74 7.96
CA GLU A 109 -1.86 14.75 8.77
C GLU A 109 -1.23 14.15 10.04
N GLN A 110 -1.91 13.22 10.71
CA GLN A 110 -1.35 12.51 11.86
C GLN A 110 -0.19 11.60 11.45
N LEU A 111 -0.32 10.87 10.33
CA LEU A 111 0.77 10.04 9.81
C LEU A 111 1.99 10.90 9.43
N TYR A 112 1.77 12.04 8.81
CA TYR A 112 2.84 12.98 8.48
C TYR A 112 3.54 13.51 9.75
N THR A 113 2.77 14.01 10.70
CA THR A 113 3.32 14.63 11.93
C THR A 113 4.02 13.59 12.81
N ASP A 114 3.39 12.42 13.01
CA ASP A 114 3.87 11.43 13.99
C ASP A 114 4.99 10.53 13.42
N TYR A 115 5.05 10.36 12.10
CA TYR A 115 5.99 9.44 11.44
C TYR A 115 6.89 10.13 10.42
N VAL A 116 6.34 10.72 9.37
CA VAL A 116 7.13 11.30 8.28
C VAL A 116 8.05 12.42 8.78
N CYS A 117 7.54 13.31 9.64
CA CYS A 117 8.34 14.37 10.26
C CYS A 117 9.47 13.84 11.17
N ARG A 118 9.40 12.58 11.54
CA ARG A 118 10.41 11.87 12.36
C ARG A 118 11.30 10.94 11.54
N GLY A 119 11.22 11.02 10.22
CA GLY A 119 12.07 10.25 9.32
C GLY A 119 11.50 8.89 8.89
N VAL A 120 10.21 8.62 9.11
CA VAL A 120 9.56 7.35 8.80
C VAL A 120 8.61 7.50 7.63
N PRO A 121 8.93 6.94 6.44
CA PRO A 121 7.98 6.88 5.34
C PRO A 121 6.84 5.91 5.65
N VAL A 122 5.63 6.19 5.17
CA VAL A 122 4.43 5.44 5.53
C VAL A 122 3.75 4.89 4.28
N LEU A 123 3.45 3.58 4.29
CA LEU A 123 2.59 2.98 3.26
C LEU A 123 1.15 3.39 3.50
N ILE A 124 0.49 3.90 2.48
CA ILE A 124 -0.92 4.28 2.53
C ILE A 124 -1.71 3.61 1.42
N TRP A 125 -2.94 3.20 1.74
CA TRP A 125 -3.90 2.74 0.75
C TRP A 125 -4.74 3.91 0.25
N CYS A 126 -4.87 4.01 -1.04
CA CYS A 126 -5.59 5.09 -1.73
C CYS A 126 -6.11 4.55 -3.07
N THR A 127 -6.24 5.40 -4.07
CA THR A 127 -6.71 4.99 -5.40
C THR A 127 -5.72 5.37 -6.49
N ILE A 128 -5.70 4.56 -7.57
CA ILE A 128 -4.89 4.83 -8.77
C ILE A 128 -5.27 6.19 -9.35
N CYS A 129 -4.26 7.02 -9.61
CA CYS A 129 -4.41 8.37 -10.19
C CYS A 129 -5.44 9.22 -9.45
N GLN A 130 -5.68 8.95 -8.18
CA GLN A 130 -6.65 9.60 -7.30
C GLN A 130 -8.09 9.58 -7.87
N LEU A 131 -8.43 8.55 -8.63
CA LEU A 131 -9.77 8.30 -9.12
C LEU A 131 -10.70 7.91 -7.97
N LYS A 132 -11.99 8.14 -8.12
CA LYS A 132 -12.98 7.63 -7.16
C LYS A 132 -13.03 6.11 -7.24
N THR A 133 -13.16 5.46 -6.08
CA THR A 133 -13.48 4.04 -6.03
C THR A 133 -14.93 3.78 -6.50
N SER A 134 -15.16 2.57 -6.98
CA SER A 134 -16.50 2.07 -7.32
C SER A 134 -16.59 0.58 -6.96
N PRO A 135 -17.81 0.03 -6.77
CA PRO A 135 -17.96 -1.39 -6.50
C PRO A 135 -17.43 -2.24 -7.66
N GLY A 136 -16.51 -3.16 -7.34
CA GLY A 136 -15.95 -4.12 -8.30
C GLY A 136 -16.54 -5.51 -8.15
N THR A 137 -15.72 -6.52 -8.39
CA THR A 137 -16.10 -7.92 -8.27
C THR A 137 -16.57 -8.24 -6.87
N VAL A 138 -17.64 -9.05 -6.77
CA VAL A 138 -18.22 -9.51 -5.50
C VAL A 138 -17.92 -11.00 -5.35
N TRP A 139 -17.44 -11.40 -4.17
CA TRP A 139 -17.27 -12.80 -3.85
C TRP A 139 -17.60 -13.10 -2.40
N GLU A 140 -17.90 -14.37 -2.13
CA GLU A 140 -18.10 -14.86 -0.77
C GLU A 140 -16.77 -15.25 -0.15
N LEU A 141 -16.51 -14.74 1.04
CA LEU A 141 -15.33 -15.08 1.84
C LEU A 141 -15.50 -16.45 2.49
N PRO A 142 -14.40 -17.08 2.97
CA PRO A 142 -14.49 -18.33 3.74
C PRO A 142 -15.41 -18.25 4.98
N SER A 143 -15.55 -17.05 5.55
CA SER A 143 -16.47 -16.79 6.66
C SER A 143 -17.96 -16.88 6.27
N GLY A 144 -18.27 -16.86 4.97
CA GLY A 144 -19.64 -16.75 4.47
C GLY A 144 -20.10 -15.30 4.23
N GLU A 145 -19.31 -14.32 4.62
CA GLU A 145 -19.62 -12.91 4.36
C GLU A 145 -19.40 -12.56 2.88
N THR A 146 -20.18 -11.61 2.40
CA THR A 146 -20.02 -11.06 1.05
C THR A 146 -19.01 -9.93 1.07
N PHE A 147 -18.02 -10.01 0.19
CA PHE A 147 -17.00 -8.98 0.00
C PHE A 147 -17.12 -8.36 -1.39
N THR A 148 -17.04 -7.04 -1.47
CA THR A 148 -17.01 -6.30 -2.73
C THR A 148 -15.66 -5.63 -2.88
N TRP A 149 -14.93 -5.98 -3.96
CA TRP A 149 -13.63 -5.35 -4.23
C TRP A 149 -13.80 -3.87 -4.54
N PRO A 150 -13.06 -2.98 -3.86
CA PRO A 150 -13.07 -1.57 -4.22
C PRO A 150 -12.21 -1.34 -5.46
N ASN A 151 -12.82 -0.99 -6.58
CA ASN A 151 -12.11 -0.66 -7.81
C ASN A 151 -11.14 0.51 -7.59
N ASN A 152 -10.05 0.50 -8.33
CA ASN A 152 -8.97 1.50 -8.27
C ASN A 152 -8.15 1.45 -6.97
N GLU A 153 -8.25 0.36 -6.19
CA GLU A 153 -7.37 0.18 -5.03
C GLU A 153 -5.91 0.38 -5.44
N HIS A 154 -5.16 1.10 -4.63
CA HIS A 154 -3.78 1.43 -4.87
C HIS A 154 -3.01 1.62 -3.55
N CYS A 155 -1.70 1.45 -3.62
CA CYS A 155 -0.81 1.70 -2.49
C CYS A 155 0.35 2.59 -2.95
N MET A 156 0.63 3.62 -2.16
CA MET A 156 1.75 4.54 -2.36
C MET A 156 2.53 4.71 -1.07
N VAL A 157 3.69 5.35 -1.16
CA VAL A 157 4.48 5.74 0.01
C VAL A 157 4.29 7.23 0.27
N LEU A 158 3.74 7.58 1.43
CA LEU A 158 3.68 8.97 1.90
C LEU A 158 5.07 9.35 2.40
N VAL A 159 5.69 10.34 1.77
CA VAL A 159 7.08 10.75 2.07
C VAL A 159 7.20 12.19 2.52
N GLY A 160 6.16 13.01 2.39
CA GLY A 160 6.31 14.39 2.79
C GLY A 160 5.15 15.31 2.48
N GLN A 161 5.45 16.57 2.65
CA GLN A 161 4.58 17.69 2.33
C GLN A 161 5.42 18.77 1.65
N GLN A 162 4.88 19.33 0.57
CA GLN A 162 5.53 20.41 -0.16
C GLN A 162 4.49 21.40 -0.69
N ASN A 163 4.66 22.68 -0.39
CA ASN A 163 3.74 23.74 -0.79
C ASN A 163 2.28 23.46 -0.43
N GLY A 164 2.05 22.90 0.76
CA GLY A 164 0.71 22.55 1.23
C GLY A 164 0.07 21.36 0.54
N ARG A 165 0.85 20.54 -0.17
CA ARG A 165 0.40 19.35 -0.89
C ARG A 165 1.08 18.12 -0.30
N TRP A 166 0.40 16.97 -0.33
CA TRP A 166 1.05 15.70 0.03
C TRP A 166 2.07 15.29 -1.03
N VAL A 167 3.20 14.74 -0.59
CA VAL A 167 4.22 14.16 -1.47
C VAL A 167 4.22 12.65 -1.27
N CYS A 168 4.05 11.92 -2.38
CA CYS A 168 4.04 10.46 -2.38
C CYS A 168 4.99 9.91 -3.44
N MET A 169 5.52 8.70 -3.19
CA MET A 169 6.16 7.88 -4.22
C MET A 169 5.08 6.97 -4.81
N ASP A 170 4.80 7.11 -6.10
CA ASP A 170 3.76 6.36 -6.79
C ASP A 170 4.38 5.30 -7.72
N PRO A 171 4.28 4.00 -7.37
CA PRO A 171 4.88 2.94 -8.17
C PRO A 171 4.20 2.73 -9.53
N TYR A 172 2.98 3.25 -9.71
CA TYR A 172 2.19 3.05 -10.92
C TYR A 172 2.78 3.83 -12.10
N ASN A 173 2.90 3.14 -13.24
CA ASN A 173 3.20 3.73 -14.56
C ASN A 173 4.46 4.63 -14.59
N GLY A 174 5.43 4.39 -13.74
CA GLY A 174 6.63 5.21 -13.70
C GLY A 174 6.39 6.65 -13.24
N ASN A 175 5.30 6.91 -12.51
CA ASN A 175 4.91 8.27 -12.09
C ASN A 175 5.95 8.95 -11.21
N GLY A 176 6.76 8.20 -10.48
CA GLY A 176 7.81 8.77 -9.63
C GLY A 176 7.27 9.43 -8.37
N ARG A 177 7.97 10.47 -7.95
CA ARG A 177 7.52 11.33 -6.86
C ARG A 177 6.44 12.27 -7.39
N ILE A 178 5.28 12.24 -6.77
CA ILE A 178 4.13 13.09 -7.13
C ILE A 178 3.72 13.97 -5.97
N THR A 179 3.09 15.08 -6.27
CA THR A 179 2.38 15.89 -5.28
C THR A 179 0.89 15.81 -5.55
N VAL A 180 0.11 15.73 -4.48
CA VAL A 180 -1.35 15.59 -4.56
C VAL A 180 -2.00 16.62 -3.66
N ASP A 181 -3.10 17.22 -4.11
CA ASP A 181 -3.94 18.06 -3.27
C ASP A 181 -4.33 17.30 -1.99
N LYS A 182 -4.23 17.97 -0.84
CA LYS A 182 -4.47 17.32 0.46
C LYS A 182 -5.89 16.78 0.58
N ASP A 183 -6.88 17.59 0.28
CA ASP A 183 -8.28 17.19 0.43
C ASP A 183 -8.62 16.01 -0.50
N LEU A 184 -8.06 16.02 -1.71
CA LEU A 184 -8.23 14.92 -2.66
C LEU A 184 -7.63 13.61 -2.15
N LEU A 185 -6.38 13.62 -1.72
CA LEU A 185 -5.72 12.41 -1.23
C LEU A 185 -6.34 11.93 0.08
N ASP A 186 -6.67 12.84 0.99
CA ASP A 186 -7.36 12.51 2.24
C ASP A 186 -8.66 11.76 1.96
N ASP A 187 -9.47 12.22 1.01
CA ASP A 187 -10.71 11.55 0.60
C ASP A 187 -10.45 10.15 0.02
N ARG A 188 -9.46 10.01 -0.85
CA ARG A 188 -9.13 8.72 -1.48
C ARG A 188 -8.54 7.73 -0.49
N TYR A 189 -7.75 8.20 0.46
CA TYR A 189 -7.25 7.42 1.58
C TYR A 189 -8.41 6.92 2.47
N ASP A 190 -9.33 7.80 2.84
CA ASP A 190 -10.51 7.44 3.62
C ASP A 190 -11.37 6.42 2.87
N SER A 191 -11.51 6.55 1.56
CA SER A 191 -12.28 5.62 0.74
C SER A 191 -11.73 4.18 0.74
N MET A 192 -10.46 4.00 1.10
CA MET A 192 -9.81 2.69 1.25
C MET A 192 -9.68 2.24 2.70
N GLY A 193 -10.47 2.81 3.60
CA GLY A 193 -10.56 2.39 4.99
C GLY A 193 -9.56 3.04 5.94
N SER A 194 -8.94 4.14 5.54
CA SER A 194 -7.95 4.87 6.37
C SER A 194 -6.88 3.94 6.93
N GLN A 195 -6.33 3.08 6.07
CA GLN A 195 -5.35 2.07 6.46
C GLN A 195 -3.95 2.41 5.98
N ALA A 196 -2.97 2.15 6.83
CA ALA A 196 -1.57 2.43 6.58
C ALA A 196 -0.69 1.37 7.25
N VAL A 197 0.56 1.26 6.79
CA VAL A 197 1.60 0.47 7.47
C VAL A 197 2.79 1.37 7.75
N VAL A 198 3.19 1.41 9.00
CA VAL A 198 4.46 2.03 9.42
C VAL A 198 5.48 0.94 9.64
N THR A 199 6.72 1.21 9.20
CA THR A 199 7.83 0.27 9.32
C THR A 199 9.03 1.03 9.87
N ILE A 200 9.58 0.56 10.99
CA ILE A 200 10.68 1.21 11.70
C ILE A 200 11.72 0.19 12.15
N PRO A 201 13.00 0.57 12.25
CA PRO A 201 13.98 -0.27 12.93
C PRO A 201 13.63 -0.44 14.40
N GLY A 202 13.90 -1.63 14.95
CA GLY A 202 13.71 -1.88 16.39
C GLY A 202 14.47 -0.84 17.21
N GLY A 203 13.79 -0.25 18.21
CA GLY A 203 14.37 0.78 19.06
C GLY A 203 14.53 2.17 18.43
N PHE A 204 13.93 2.43 17.27
CA PHE A 204 13.97 3.72 16.57
C PHE A 204 13.29 4.84 17.39
N PHE A 205 12.17 4.54 18.00
CA PHE A 205 11.53 5.42 18.97
C PHE A 205 11.91 4.98 20.39
N PRO A 206 12.26 5.94 21.28
CA PRO A 206 12.58 5.64 22.68
C PRO A 206 11.37 5.18 23.48
#